data_a7aa829c1f8a596b546cf9199c8fb6d7
#
_entry.id   a7aa829c1f8a596b546cf9199c8fb6d7
#
_cell.length_a   1.000
_cell.length_b   1.000
_cell.length_c   1.000
_cell.angle_alpha   90.00
_cell.angle_beta   90.00
_cell.angle_gamma   90.00
#
_symmetry.space_group_name_H-M   'P 1'
#
loop_
_entity.id
_entity.type
_entity.pdbx_description
1 polymer ?
#
loop_
_entity_poly.entity_id
_entity_poly.type
_entity_poly.pdbx_seq_one_letter_code
_entity_poly.pdbx_strand_id
1 'polypeptide(L)'
;MSFRALKVGMLGLAWGLGVASCGLAQGAADQEGAAPVSQPAYVFSFFRDNGQAGVYLALSDDAVQWRELNGGKPVLVPKVGGKLARDPSICKGGDGRYHMVWTSSWTDQGFGLAHSKDLLDWSAQEFVAVNQDEPRAKNTWAPEIFYDDASGLYWVIWATTMEGAFPETQVKADKGYNHRIYAVTTRDFQAWSPRKLFYNGGFNVIDAFLFRHEGRYGLVVKDETVEPTPAKDLHIVWSLKGVDGPWEKVGPAFTNNQDAWAEGPAVIRVNDRWLVYFDQYNKGGYGALETRDFQSFARIEVSLPAGIRHGTIVAVDAQTAERLRQK
;
A
#
# COMPACT_ATOMS: atom_id res chain seq x y z
N MET A 1 -31.07 32.84 48.28
CA MET A 1 -29.95 33.54 48.93
C MET A 1 -28.92 33.76 47.81
N SER A 2 -28.98 34.78 47.13
CA SER A 2 -28.76 36.20 47.16
C SER A 2 -27.32 36.65 47.46
N PHE A 3 -26.85 37.45 46.49
CA PHE A 3 -25.81 38.50 46.56
C PHE A 3 -24.36 38.07 46.24
N ARG A 4 -23.48 38.79 45.50
CA ARG A 4 -23.55 40.17 44.94
C ARG A 4 -22.49 40.35 43.87
N ALA A 5 -22.81 41.17 42.89
CA ALA A 5 -21.88 41.75 41.95
C ALA A 5 -21.08 42.89 42.53
N LEU A 6 -19.86 43.12 42.08
CA LEU A 6 -19.19 44.42 42.31
C LEU A 6 -18.57 44.90 40.98
N LYS A 7 -19.07 46.08 40.57
CA LYS A 7 -18.48 46.94 39.51
C LYS A 7 -17.69 48.04 40.21
N VAL A 8 -16.50 48.41 39.71
CA VAL A 8 -15.86 49.74 39.80
C VAL A 8 -14.78 49.73 38.74
N GLY A 9 -14.47 50.66 37.84
CA GLY A 9 -14.91 52.03 37.64
C GLY A 9 -13.79 52.64 36.76
N MET A 10 -14.16 53.38 35.74
CA MET A 10 -13.29 54.13 34.80
C MET A 10 -12.42 55.16 35.51
N LEU A 11 -11.22 55.45 34.99
CA LEU A 11 -10.71 56.83 34.85
C LEU A 11 -9.78 56.90 33.60
N GLY A 12 -10.15 57.75 32.66
CA GLY A 12 -9.37 58.11 31.50
C GLY A 12 -8.44 59.31 31.82
N LEU A 13 -7.38 59.41 31.09
CA LEU A 13 -6.66 60.69 30.88
C LEU A 13 -6.09 60.70 29.45
N ALA A 14 -6.50 61.65 28.67
CA ALA A 14 -5.98 62.01 27.36
C ALA A 14 -4.92 63.14 27.50
N TRP A 15 -3.84 63.05 26.79
CA TRP A 15 -2.96 64.13 26.31
C TRP A 15 -2.25 63.57 25.07
N GLY A 16 -2.13 64.06 23.95
CA GLY A 16 -2.16 65.32 23.29
C GLY A 16 -0.86 65.48 22.45
N LEU A 17 -0.96 65.33 21.10
CA LEU A 17 -0.21 65.96 20.03
C LEU A 17 1.35 65.97 20.04
N GLY A 18 1.88 65.36 18.92
CA GLY A 18 3.23 65.60 18.44
C GLY A 18 3.44 65.01 17.06
N VAL A 19 3.11 65.79 16.02
CA VAL A 19 3.42 65.44 14.62
C VAL A 19 4.89 65.71 14.36
N ALA A 20 5.65 64.75 13.99
CA ALA A 20 6.95 64.92 13.32
C ALA A 20 7.02 63.93 12.13
N SER A 21 6.82 64.45 10.93
CA SER A 21 7.09 63.80 9.67
C SER A 21 8.60 63.69 9.44
N CYS A 22 9.11 62.49 9.46
CA CYS A 22 10.46 62.21 8.92
C CYS A 22 10.30 61.11 7.85
N GLY A 23 10.46 61.52 6.60
CA GLY A 23 10.50 60.60 5.47
C GLY A 23 11.71 59.71 5.58
N LEU A 24 11.49 58.44 5.57
CA LEU A 24 12.53 57.44 5.34
C LEU A 24 12.14 56.60 4.12
N ALA A 25 13.09 56.55 3.20
CA ALA A 25 13.02 55.78 1.98
C ALA A 25 12.67 54.31 2.27
N GLN A 26 11.61 53.81 1.63
CA GLN A 26 11.34 52.40 1.51
C GLN A 26 12.42 51.75 0.67
N GLY A 27 13.42 51.15 1.32
CA GLY A 27 14.24 50.13 0.71
C GLY A 27 13.33 48.92 0.40
N ALA A 28 13.18 48.61 -0.88
CA ALA A 28 12.62 47.35 -1.29
C ALA A 28 13.55 46.24 -0.78
N ALA A 29 13.13 45.62 0.31
CA ALA A 29 13.71 44.33 0.69
C ALA A 29 13.20 43.30 -0.33
N ASP A 30 14.09 42.85 -1.18
CA ASP A 30 13.91 41.66 -2.00
C ASP A 30 13.46 40.55 -1.05
N GLN A 31 12.19 40.17 -1.14
CA GLN A 31 11.75 38.90 -0.60
C GLN A 31 12.42 37.83 -1.44
N GLU A 32 13.58 37.33 -0.97
CA GLU A 32 14.03 36.01 -1.40
C GLU A 32 12.85 35.06 -1.28
N GLY A 33 12.32 34.64 -2.43
CA GLY A 33 11.22 33.71 -2.50
C GLY A 33 11.63 32.44 -1.74
N ALA A 34 10.96 32.17 -0.64
CA ALA A 34 11.09 30.90 0.05
C ALA A 34 10.95 29.81 -1.03
N ALA A 35 11.97 28.96 -1.15
CA ALA A 35 11.93 27.85 -2.08
C ALA A 35 10.60 27.09 -1.84
N PRO A 36 9.86 26.73 -2.88
CA PRO A 36 8.58 26.08 -2.73
C PRO A 36 8.78 24.84 -1.85
N VAL A 37 8.06 24.77 -0.74
CA VAL A 37 8.08 23.60 0.14
C VAL A 37 7.67 22.43 -0.73
N SER A 38 8.60 21.54 -1.06
CA SER A 38 8.31 20.41 -1.94
C SER A 38 7.27 19.53 -1.28
N GLN A 39 6.20 19.22 -2.01
CA GLN A 39 5.09 18.42 -1.52
C GLN A 39 5.48 16.93 -1.53
N PRO A 40 4.96 16.13 -0.59
CA PRO A 40 5.06 14.68 -0.70
C PRO A 40 4.42 14.20 -2.00
N ALA A 41 4.84 13.04 -2.47
CA ALA A 41 4.31 12.42 -3.66
C ALA A 41 4.06 10.94 -3.42
N TYR A 42 3.57 10.25 -4.43
CA TYR A 42 3.22 8.84 -4.37
C TYR A 42 3.97 8.08 -5.46
N VAL A 43 4.43 6.89 -5.13
CA VAL A 43 5.08 5.99 -6.09
C VAL A 43 4.28 4.73 -6.19
N PHE A 44 3.93 4.33 -7.42
CA PHE A 44 3.26 3.07 -7.72
C PHE A 44 4.27 2.11 -8.32
N SER A 45 4.50 0.97 -7.65
CA SER A 45 5.25 -0.16 -8.18
C SER A 45 4.31 -1.08 -8.93
N PHE A 46 4.69 -1.57 -10.11
CA PHE A 46 3.85 -2.44 -10.92
C PHE A 46 4.69 -3.33 -11.84
N PHE A 47 4.07 -4.34 -12.41
CA PHE A 47 4.66 -5.14 -13.46
C PHE A 47 3.80 -5.08 -14.73
N ARG A 48 4.32 -5.64 -15.82
CA ARG A 48 3.63 -5.79 -17.10
C ARG A 48 3.65 -7.22 -17.55
N ASP A 49 2.71 -7.61 -18.40
CA ASP A 49 2.57 -8.95 -19.00
C ASP A 49 2.60 -10.05 -17.93
N ASN A 50 3.60 -10.92 -17.95
CA ASN A 50 3.80 -11.96 -16.95
C ASN A 50 4.96 -11.67 -15.97
N GLY A 51 5.50 -10.46 -15.96
CA GLY A 51 6.53 -10.02 -15.00
C GLY A 51 7.97 -10.37 -15.37
N GLN A 52 8.25 -10.90 -16.57
CA GLN A 52 9.62 -11.24 -16.98
C GLN A 52 10.50 -10.00 -17.15
N ALA A 53 9.93 -8.91 -17.63
CA ALA A 53 10.67 -7.68 -17.86
C ALA A 53 11.10 -7.01 -16.55
N GLY A 54 10.34 -7.20 -15.47
CA GLY A 54 10.66 -6.69 -14.15
C GLY A 54 9.63 -5.72 -13.56
N VAL A 55 10.07 -4.97 -12.55
CA VAL A 55 9.27 -3.98 -11.82
C VAL A 55 9.46 -2.60 -12.40
N TYR A 56 8.36 -1.92 -12.64
CA TYR A 56 8.29 -0.53 -13.11
C TYR A 56 7.78 0.37 -11.99
N LEU A 57 8.03 1.65 -12.10
CA LEU A 57 7.51 2.66 -11.19
C LEU A 57 6.80 3.78 -11.95
N ALA A 58 5.77 4.31 -11.33
CA ALA A 58 5.14 5.57 -11.71
C ALA A 58 5.09 6.53 -10.52
N LEU A 59 5.15 7.82 -10.79
CA LEU A 59 5.09 8.90 -9.81
C LEU A 59 3.81 9.71 -10.01
N SER A 60 3.21 10.13 -8.89
CA SER A 60 2.08 11.05 -8.87
C SER A 60 2.21 12.04 -7.72
N ASP A 61 1.78 13.28 -7.94
CA ASP A 61 1.70 14.30 -6.89
C ASP A 61 0.35 14.29 -6.16
N ASP A 62 -0.66 13.64 -6.74
CA ASP A 62 -2.05 13.63 -6.24
C ASP A 62 -2.62 12.20 -6.07
N ALA A 63 -1.83 11.17 -6.40
CA ALA A 63 -2.25 9.78 -6.50
C ALA A 63 -3.45 9.56 -7.45
N VAL A 64 -3.61 10.40 -8.48
CA VAL A 64 -4.66 10.30 -9.51
C VAL A 64 -4.06 10.35 -10.91
N GLN A 65 -3.14 11.27 -11.13
CA GLN A 65 -2.42 11.43 -12.39
C GLN A 65 -1.01 10.84 -12.26
N TRP A 66 -0.74 9.77 -12.99
CA TRP A 66 0.51 9.02 -12.86
C TRP A 66 1.37 9.14 -14.12
N ARG A 67 2.66 9.35 -13.93
CA ARG A 67 3.66 9.31 -15.00
C ARG A 67 4.71 8.24 -14.72
N GLU A 68 5.15 7.56 -15.75
CA GLU A 68 6.22 6.56 -15.63
C GLU A 68 7.54 7.21 -15.21
N LEU A 69 8.28 6.49 -14.39
CA LEU A 69 9.65 6.81 -14.03
C LEU A 69 10.65 6.02 -14.91
N ASN A 70 11.92 6.38 -14.80
CA ASN A 70 13.04 5.69 -15.45
C ASN A 70 12.88 5.57 -16.97
N GLY A 71 12.18 6.53 -17.61
CA GLY A 71 11.92 6.50 -19.05
C GLY A 71 11.13 5.27 -19.51
N GLY A 72 10.24 4.75 -18.67
CA GLY A 72 9.45 3.55 -18.97
C GLY A 72 10.24 2.25 -18.93
N LYS A 73 11.45 2.23 -18.36
CA LYS A 73 12.27 1.03 -18.18
C LYS A 73 12.07 0.46 -16.78
N PRO A 74 12.19 -0.86 -16.59
CA PRO A 74 12.10 -1.44 -15.26
C PRO A 74 13.24 -0.94 -14.35
N VAL A 75 12.94 -0.72 -13.08
CA VAL A 75 13.93 -0.39 -12.05
C VAL A 75 14.56 -1.63 -11.43
N LEU A 76 13.92 -2.79 -11.58
CA LEU A 76 14.44 -4.07 -11.14
C LEU A 76 14.08 -5.14 -12.18
N VAL A 77 15.09 -5.83 -12.69
CA VAL A 77 14.93 -7.02 -13.55
C VAL A 77 15.14 -8.27 -12.69
N PRO A 78 14.20 -9.24 -12.66
CA PRO A 78 14.27 -10.36 -11.72
C PRO A 78 15.45 -11.30 -12.04
N LYS A 79 16.16 -11.71 -10.99
CA LYS A 79 17.34 -12.61 -11.07
C LYS A 79 17.22 -13.84 -10.18
N VAL A 80 16.27 -13.87 -9.26
CA VAL A 80 16.09 -14.94 -8.28
C VAL A 80 14.82 -15.74 -8.55
N GLY A 81 14.72 -16.93 -7.98
CA GLY A 81 13.61 -17.84 -8.19
C GLY A 81 13.39 -18.17 -9.67
N GLY A 82 12.15 -18.28 -10.09
CA GLY A 82 11.76 -18.51 -11.49
C GLY A 82 11.90 -17.28 -12.40
N LYS A 83 12.50 -16.21 -11.90
CA LYS A 83 12.82 -14.95 -12.63
C LYS A 83 11.60 -14.23 -13.19
N LEU A 84 10.51 -14.25 -12.46
CA LEU A 84 9.39 -13.33 -12.61
C LEU A 84 9.49 -12.26 -11.52
N ALA A 85 8.95 -11.07 -11.78
CA ALA A 85 8.70 -10.05 -10.78
C ALA A 85 7.26 -9.58 -10.96
N ARG A 86 6.33 -10.37 -10.39
CA ARG A 86 4.90 -10.08 -10.37
C ARG A 86 4.53 -9.53 -9.00
N ASP A 87 3.43 -8.81 -8.96
CA ASP A 87 2.79 -8.37 -7.73
C ASP A 87 3.78 -7.66 -6.78
N PRO A 88 4.57 -6.67 -7.25
CA PRO A 88 5.59 -6.04 -6.42
C PRO A 88 4.95 -5.21 -5.30
N SER A 89 5.34 -5.49 -4.07
CA SER A 89 4.93 -4.71 -2.91
C SER A 89 6.12 -4.00 -2.28
N ILE A 90 5.97 -2.71 -1.99
CA ILE A 90 7.01 -1.86 -1.41
C ILE A 90 6.51 -1.23 -0.11
N CYS A 91 7.33 -1.25 0.93
CA CYS A 91 7.14 -0.41 2.11
C CYS A 91 8.38 0.45 2.39
N LYS A 92 8.21 1.57 3.10
CA LYS A 92 9.31 2.32 3.73
C LYS A 92 9.47 1.81 5.14
N GLY A 93 10.67 1.37 5.49
CA GLY A 93 10.98 0.82 6.80
C GLY A 93 11.37 1.87 7.83
N GLY A 94 11.45 1.44 9.09
CA GLY A 94 11.96 2.26 10.18
C GLY A 94 13.45 2.60 10.06
N ASP A 95 14.19 1.86 9.24
CA ASP A 95 15.59 2.13 8.87
C ASP A 95 15.72 3.22 7.79
N GLY A 96 14.60 3.78 7.33
CA GLY A 96 14.54 4.82 6.30
C GLY A 96 14.71 4.32 4.87
N ARG A 97 14.87 3.00 4.67
CA ARG A 97 15.01 2.37 3.35
C ARG A 97 13.65 1.91 2.83
N TYR A 98 13.60 1.66 1.53
CA TYR A 98 12.49 0.98 0.87
C TYR A 98 12.82 -0.51 0.74
N HIS A 99 11.86 -1.35 1.02
CA HIS A 99 11.97 -2.80 0.91
C HIS A 99 10.89 -3.29 -0.02
N MET A 100 11.25 -4.12 -0.98
CA MET A 100 10.34 -4.66 -1.98
C MET A 100 10.35 -6.17 -1.95
N VAL A 101 9.16 -6.76 -1.96
CA VAL A 101 8.94 -8.19 -2.17
C VAL A 101 8.13 -8.40 -3.45
N TRP A 102 8.26 -9.59 -4.08
CA TRP A 102 7.52 -9.91 -5.30
C TRP A 102 7.36 -11.41 -5.50
N THR A 103 6.34 -11.81 -6.25
CA THR A 103 6.15 -13.18 -6.74
C THR A 103 7.21 -13.51 -7.77
N SER A 104 8.07 -14.49 -7.48
CA SER A 104 9.22 -14.86 -8.31
C SER A 104 8.90 -15.92 -9.37
N SER A 105 7.82 -16.69 -9.19
CA SER A 105 7.28 -17.63 -10.18
C SER A 105 5.86 -18.09 -9.80
N TRP A 106 5.25 -18.86 -10.68
CA TRP A 106 3.94 -19.47 -10.42
C TRP A 106 4.00 -20.62 -9.38
N THR A 107 5.16 -21.22 -9.15
CA THR A 107 5.33 -22.44 -8.33
C THR A 107 6.45 -22.35 -7.31
N ASP A 108 7.11 -21.22 -7.18
CA ASP A 108 8.18 -21.05 -6.20
C ASP A 108 7.69 -21.17 -4.76
N GLN A 109 8.55 -21.71 -3.92
CA GLN A 109 8.32 -21.89 -2.48
C GLN A 109 8.82 -20.70 -1.63
N GLY A 110 8.83 -19.53 -2.23
CA GLY A 110 9.30 -18.30 -1.62
C GLY A 110 9.06 -17.10 -2.51
N PHE A 111 9.55 -15.96 -2.08
CA PHE A 111 9.39 -14.68 -2.77
C PHE A 111 10.74 -14.00 -2.97
N GLY A 112 10.80 -13.08 -3.93
CA GLY A 112 11.95 -12.20 -4.12
C GLY A 112 11.96 -11.05 -3.14
N LEU A 113 13.14 -10.58 -2.75
CA LEU A 113 13.36 -9.46 -1.83
C LEU A 113 14.52 -8.60 -2.34
N ALA A 114 14.37 -7.28 -2.24
CA ALA A 114 15.43 -6.30 -2.48
C ALA A 114 15.19 -5.02 -1.67
N HIS A 115 16.23 -4.22 -1.51
CA HIS A 115 16.24 -3.00 -0.72
C HIS A 115 16.74 -1.82 -1.54
N SER A 116 16.22 -0.62 -1.27
CA SER A 116 16.63 0.61 -1.93
C SER A 116 16.66 1.79 -0.96
N LYS A 117 17.50 2.79 -1.25
CA LYS A 117 17.48 4.07 -0.55
C LYS A 117 16.70 5.14 -1.30
N ASP A 118 16.42 4.93 -2.57
CA ASP A 118 15.91 5.95 -3.48
C ASP A 118 14.84 5.47 -4.47
N LEU A 119 14.45 4.18 -4.39
CA LEU A 119 13.49 3.50 -5.27
C LEU A 119 14.00 3.21 -6.70
N LEU A 120 15.17 3.71 -7.08
CA LEU A 120 15.75 3.54 -8.42
C LEU A 120 16.85 2.48 -8.43
N ASP A 121 17.75 2.57 -7.46
CA ASP A 121 18.86 1.65 -7.30
C ASP A 121 18.53 0.60 -6.22
N TRP A 122 18.44 -0.67 -6.64
CA TRP A 122 18.09 -1.79 -5.77
C TRP A 122 19.31 -2.65 -5.45
N SER A 123 19.36 -3.17 -4.23
CA SER A 123 20.40 -4.09 -3.74
C SER A 123 20.48 -5.35 -4.60
N ALA A 124 21.46 -6.21 -4.32
CA ALA A 124 21.40 -7.61 -4.71
C ALA A 124 20.05 -8.20 -4.28
N GLN A 125 19.48 -9.01 -5.16
CA GLN A 125 18.20 -9.66 -4.92
C GLN A 125 18.40 -10.93 -4.08
N GLU A 126 17.49 -11.18 -3.18
CA GLU A 126 17.45 -12.36 -2.32
C GLU A 126 16.20 -13.18 -2.61
N PHE A 127 16.29 -14.49 -2.47
CA PHE A 127 15.14 -15.39 -2.51
C PHE A 127 14.85 -15.86 -1.09
N VAL A 128 13.70 -15.48 -0.54
CA VAL A 128 13.28 -15.86 0.81
C VAL A 128 12.40 -17.10 0.73
N ALA A 129 12.95 -18.26 1.08
CA ALA A 129 12.34 -19.57 0.90
C ALA A 129 11.38 -19.94 2.06
N VAL A 130 10.27 -19.22 2.18
CA VAL A 130 9.32 -19.34 3.31
C VAL A 130 8.50 -20.63 3.34
N ASN A 131 8.41 -21.34 2.24
CA ASN A 131 7.64 -22.59 2.09
C ASN A 131 8.52 -23.82 1.79
N GLN A 132 9.83 -23.69 1.75
CA GLN A 132 10.74 -24.76 1.32
C GLN A 132 10.65 -26.03 2.21
N ASP A 133 10.29 -25.88 3.46
CA ASP A 133 10.11 -26.96 4.44
C ASP A 133 8.70 -27.59 4.41
N GLU A 134 7.82 -27.11 3.55
CA GLU A 134 6.42 -27.55 3.48
C GLU A 134 6.10 -28.12 2.07
N PRO A 135 6.22 -29.44 1.87
CA PRO A 135 6.03 -30.07 0.58
C PRO A 135 4.60 -29.97 0.03
N ARG A 136 3.63 -29.63 0.88
CA ARG A 136 2.23 -29.41 0.47
C ARG A 136 1.98 -28.02 -0.08
N ALA A 137 2.89 -27.07 0.13
CA ALA A 137 2.74 -25.72 -0.41
C ALA A 137 2.92 -25.73 -1.92
N LYS A 138 1.94 -25.25 -2.67
CA LYS A 138 1.97 -25.23 -4.13
C LYS A 138 2.58 -23.98 -4.72
N ASN A 139 2.57 -22.88 -3.99
CA ASN A 139 2.91 -21.56 -4.50
C ASN A 139 3.21 -20.58 -3.36
N THR A 140 3.78 -19.43 -3.73
CA THR A 140 3.93 -18.25 -2.86
C THR A 140 3.58 -17.04 -3.71
N TRP A 141 2.31 -16.59 -3.69
CA TRP A 141 1.81 -15.55 -4.58
C TRP A 141 1.50 -14.27 -3.86
N ALA A 142 1.67 -13.17 -4.60
CA ALA A 142 1.35 -11.81 -4.18
C ALA A 142 1.83 -11.51 -2.74
N PRO A 143 3.15 -11.58 -2.48
CA PRO A 143 3.67 -11.19 -1.19
C PRO A 143 3.46 -9.69 -0.99
N GLU A 144 2.90 -9.33 0.16
CA GLU A 144 2.69 -7.96 0.59
C GLU A 144 3.57 -7.67 1.80
N ILE A 145 4.33 -6.57 1.77
CA ILE A 145 5.20 -6.16 2.86
C ILE A 145 4.63 -4.95 3.60
N PHE A 146 4.52 -5.06 4.92
CA PHE A 146 4.04 -4.00 5.80
C PHE A 146 5.01 -3.79 6.95
N TYR A 147 5.41 -2.54 7.19
CA TYR A 147 6.18 -2.16 8.38
C TYR A 147 5.24 -1.67 9.47
N ASP A 148 5.22 -2.38 10.59
CA ASP A 148 4.49 -1.98 11.78
C ASP A 148 5.40 -1.17 12.71
N ASP A 149 5.21 0.13 12.74
CA ASP A 149 5.98 1.08 13.53
C ASP A 149 5.82 0.87 15.06
N ALA A 150 4.69 0.32 15.48
CA ALA A 150 4.43 0.05 16.90
C ALA A 150 5.29 -1.10 17.45
N SER A 151 5.53 -2.13 16.67
CA SER A 151 6.35 -3.29 17.06
C SER A 151 7.78 -3.25 16.50
N GLY A 152 8.05 -2.41 15.50
CA GLY A 152 9.29 -2.38 14.74
C GLY A 152 9.50 -3.64 13.91
N LEU A 153 8.43 -4.32 13.52
CA LEU A 153 8.46 -5.54 12.72
C LEU A 153 8.04 -5.26 11.28
N TYR A 154 8.73 -5.88 10.35
CA TYR A 154 8.26 -6.07 9.00
C TYR A 154 7.42 -7.35 8.96
N TRP A 155 6.23 -7.25 8.43
CA TRP A 155 5.33 -8.35 8.13
C TRP A 155 5.37 -8.60 6.64
N VAL A 156 5.60 -9.83 6.23
CA VAL A 156 5.38 -10.25 4.84
C VAL A 156 4.27 -11.29 4.87
N ILE A 157 3.17 -10.98 4.18
CA ILE A 157 2.03 -11.86 4.05
C ILE A 157 1.89 -12.29 2.59
N TRP A 158 1.40 -13.48 2.31
CA TRP A 158 1.25 -14.00 0.93
C TRP A 158 0.17 -15.07 0.85
N ALA A 159 -0.31 -15.35 -0.36
CA ALA A 159 -1.26 -16.41 -0.63
C ALA A 159 -0.55 -17.73 -0.95
N THR A 160 -0.95 -18.80 -0.27
CA THR A 160 -0.46 -20.17 -0.50
C THR A 160 -1.61 -21.16 -0.46
N THR A 161 -1.62 -22.11 -1.40
CA THR A 161 -2.39 -23.34 -1.30
C THR A 161 -1.57 -24.40 -0.59
N MET A 162 -2.09 -24.90 0.53
CA MET A 162 -1.56 -26.10 1.19
C MET A 162 -2.37 -27.31 0.76
N GLU A 163 -1.78 -28.21 -0.01
CA GLU A 163 -2.48 -29.37 -0.58
C GLU A 163 -3.14 -30.20 0.52
N GLY A 164 -4.43 -30.52 0.32
CA GLY A 164 -5.24 -31.26 1.29
C GLY A 164 -5.72 -30.47 2.51
N ALA A 165 -5.32 -29.19 2.64
CA ALA A 165 -5.88 -28.31 3.67
C ALA A 165 -7.19 -27.67 3.21
N PHE A 166 -8.08 -27.38 4.18
CA PHE A 166 -9.37 -26.70 3.95
C PHE A 166 -10.26 -27.36 2.91
N PRO A 167 -10.55 -28.68 3.02
CA PRO A 167 -11.31 -29.42 2.01
C PRO A 167 -12.74 -28.88 1.84
N GLU A 168 -13.28 -28.20 2.85
CA GLU A 168 -14.62 -27.60 2.83
C GLU A 168 -14.80 -26.48 1.80
N THR A 169 -13.69 -25.89 1.36
CA THR A 169 -13.71 -24.81 0.35
C THR A 169 -13.01 -25.20 -0.96
N GLN A 170 -12.57 -26.46 -1.07
CA GLN A 170 -11.93 -26.97 -2.27
C GLN A 170 -12.97 -27.28 -3.35
N VAL A 171 -12.80 -26.70 -4.54
CA VAL A 171 -13.66 -26.97 -5.70
C VAL A 171 -12.82 -27.42 -6.92
N LYS A 172 -13.46 -28.12 -7.87
CA LYS A 172 -12.74 -28.64 -9.07
C LYS A 172 -12.30 -27.53 -10.02
N ALA A 173 -13.11 -26.50 -10.14
CA ALA A 173 -12.83 -25.37 -11.04
C ALA A 173 -11.55 -24.61 -10.68
N ASP A 174 -11.10 -24.66 -9.43
CA ASP A 174 -9.88 -24.01 -8.95
C ASP A 174 -8.59 -24.71 -9.41
N LYS A 175 -8.67 -25.79 -10.19
CA LYS A 175 -7.51 -26.56 -10.67
C LYS A 175 -6.57 -27.02 -9.55
N GLY A 176 -7.13 -27.25 -8.36
CA GLY A 176 -6.39 -27.65 -7.16
C GLY A 176 -5.80 -26.50 -6.35
N TYR A 177 -6.14 -25.25 -6.65
CA TYR A 177 -5.81 -24.11 -5.82
C TYR A 177 -6.91 -23.82 -4.80
N ASN A 178 -6.54 -23.53 -3.55
CA ASN A 178 -7.43 -23.18 -2.46
C ASN A 178 -6.62 -22.44 -1.40
N HIS A 179 -6.39 -21.18 -1.65
CA HIS A 179 -5.41 -20.37 -0.91
C HIS A 179 -5.92 -19.93 0.44
N ARG A 180 -4.94 -19.70 1.33
CA ARG A 180 -5.07 -18.90 2.54
C ARG A 180 -3.88 -17.95 2.62
N ILE A 181 -4.02 -16.91 3.45
CA ILE A 181 -2.95 -15.96 3.67
C ILE A 181 -2.06 -16.45 4.81
N TYR A 182 -0.78 -16.53 4.54
CA TYR A 182 0.28 -16.87 5.50
C TYR A 182 1.17 -15.67 5.75
N ALA A 183 1.94 -15.70 6.83
CA ALA A 183 2.83 -14.62 7.21
C ALA A 183 4.14 -15.12 7.82
N VAL A 184 5.17 -14.32 7.63
CA VAL A 184 6.39 -14.30 8.44
C VAL A 184 6.67 -12.86 8.88
N THR A 185 7.52 -12.73 9.91
CA THR A 185 8.00 -11.42 10.36
C THR A 185 9.51 -11.40 10.45
N THR A 186 10.07 -10.19 10.33
CA THR A 186 11.51 -9.95 10.54
C THR A 186 11.73 -8.54 11.10
N ARG A 187 12.89 -8.31 11.73
CA ARG A 187 13.33 -6.96 12.14
C ARG A 187 14.40 -6.39 11.22
N ASP A 188 15.17 -7.26 10.59
CA ASP A 188 16.46 -6.93 9.95
C ASP A 188 16.69 -7.65 8.61
N PHE A 189 15.71 -8.44 8.17
CA PHE A 189 15.79 -9.31 6.99
C PHE A 189 16.87 -10.40 7.03
N GLN A 190 17.50 -10.61 8.22
CA GLN A 190 18.45 -11.69 8.44
C GLN A 190 17.80 -12.88 9.12
N ALA A 191 16.96 -12.62 10.10
CA ALA A 191 16.22 -13.65 10.83
C ALA A 191 14.72 -13.50 10.56
N TRP A 192 14.07 -14.62 10.24
CA TRP A 192 12.64 -14.70 9.95
C TRP A 192 11.92 -15.54 11.00
N SER A 193 10.72 -15.12 11.37
CA SER A 193 9.87 -15.95 12.21
C SER A 193 9.44 -17.23 11.47
N PRO A 194 9.01 -18.27 12.20
CA PRO A 194 8.29 -19.37 11.58
C PRO A 194 7.07 -18.87 10.80
N ARG A 195 6.77 -19.54 9.67
CA ARG A 195 5.55 -19.33 8.91
C ARG A 195 4.33 -19.61 9.78
N LYS A 196 3.31 -18.75 9.70
CA LYS A 196 2.01 -18.98 10.36
C LYS A 196 0.85 -18.69 9.41
N LEU A 197 -0.28 -19.35 9.65
CA LEU A 197 -1.56 -18.96 9.04
C LEU A 197 -1.93 -17.58 9.57
N PHE A 198 -2.09 -16.62 8.66
CA PHE A 198 -2.37 -15.23 9.00
C PHE A 198 -3.87 -14.92 8.91
N TYR A 199 -4.49 -15.34 7.80
CA TYR A 199 -5.92 -15.15 7.61
C TYR A 199 -6.56 -16.34 6.89
N ASN A 200 -7.70 -16.79 7.46
CA ASN A 200 -8.58 -17.78 6.87
C ASN A 200 -10.03 -17.25 6.93
N GLY A 201 -10.54 -16.77 5.81
CA GLY A 201 -11.90 -16.23 5.71
C GLY A 201 -12.99 -17.30 5.58
N GLY A 202 -12.63 -18.60 5.51
CA GLY A 202 -13.56 -19.69 5.19
C GLY A 202 -13.89 -19.76 3.69
N PHE A 203 -13.07 -19.17 2.83
CA PHE A 203 -13.17 -19.18 1.37
C PHE A 203 -11.76 -19.18 0.75
N ASN A 204 -11.67 -19.40 -0.55
CA ASN A 204 -10.41 -19.27 -1.31
C ASN A 204 -10.00 -17.80 -1.37
N VAL A 205 -8.92 -17.41 -0.67
CA VAL A 205 -8.51 -16.03 -0.48
C VAL A 205 -7.10 -15.76 -0.97
N ILE A 206 -6.93 -14.74 -1.83
CA ILE A 206 -5.63 -14.27 -2.33
C ILE A 206 -5.50 -12.74 -2.21
N ASP A 207 -4.37 -12.20 -2.62
CA ASP A 207 -4.10 -10.77 -2.81
C ASP A 207 -4.51 -9.93 -1.60
N ALA A 208 -3.90 -10.24 -0.46
CA ALA A 208 -4.18 -9.51 0.77
C ALA A 208 -3.30 -8.25 0.86
N PHE A 209 -3.90 -7.12 1.25
CA PHE A 209 -3.21 -5.85 1.49
C PHE A 209 -3.48 -5.38 2.92
N LEU A 210 -2.41 -5.18 3.70
CA LEU A 210 -2.47 -4.76 5.10
C LEU A 210 -2.29 -3.24 5.22
N PHE A 211 -3.17 -2.57 5.96
CA PHE A 211 -3.11 -1.13 6.20
C PHE A 211 -3.53 -0.77 7.63
N ARG A 212 -3.27 0.47 8.03
CA ARG A 212 -3.68 1.00 9.35
C ARG A 212 -4.58 2.22 9.19
N HIS A 213 -5.71 2.21 9.88
CA HIS A 213 -6.68 3.30 9.91
C HIS A 213 -7.17 3.51 11.33
N GLU A 214 -7.06 4.75 11.84
CA GLU A 214 -7.51 5.15 13.19
C GLU A 214 -7.05 4.21 14.32
N GLY A 215 -5.81 3.75 14.24
CA GLY A 215 -5.21 2.85 15.23
C GLY A 215 -5.59 1.38 15.09
N ARG A 216 -6.50 1.03 14.18
CA ARG A 216 -6.88 -0.36 13.83
C ARG A 216 -6.10 -0.84 12.60
N TYR A 217 -5.96 -2.14 12.49
CA TYR A 217 -5.42 -2.77 11.28
C TYR A 217 -6.57 -3.30 10.42
N GLY A 218 -6.54 -2.94 9.15
CA GLY A 218 -7.44 -3.44 8.12
C GLY A 218 -6.68 -4.33 7.15
N LEU A 219 -7.36 -5.37 6.66
CA LEU A 219 -6.86 -6.27 5.63
C LEU A 219 -7.86 -6.26 4.48
N VAL A 220 -7.45 -5.75 3.32
CA VAL A 220 -8.21 -5.99 2.09
C VAL A 220 -7.86 -7.37 1.59
N VAL A 221 -8.84 -8.15 1.20
CA VAL A 221 -8.67 -9.50 0.67
C VAL A 221 -9.51 -9.70 -0.57
N LYS A 222 -9.02 -10.50 -1.52
CA LYS A 222 -9.80 -10.95 -2.66
C LYS A 222 -10.45 -12.30 -2.36
N ASP A 223 -11.77 -12.37 -2.56
CA ASP A 223 -12.46 -13.67 -2.64
C ASP A 223 -12.23 -14.28 -4.02
N GLU A 224 -11.44 -15.35 -4.06
CA GLU A 224 -11.05 -16.05 -5.29
C GLU A 224 -12.02 -17.18 -5.63
N THR A 225 -13.11 -17.38 -4.88
CA THR A 225 -14.13 -18.40 -5.11
C THR A 225 -14.63 -18.38 -6.56
N VAL A 226 -14.70 -19.55 -7.19
CA VAL A 226 -15.20 -19.71 -8.57
C VAL A 226 -16.52 -20.48 -8.65
N GLU A 227 -16.83 -21.32 -7.68
CA GLU A 227 -18.06 -22.13 -7.64
C GLU A 227 -18.83 -21.92 -6.32
N PRO A 228 -20.17 -21.97 -6.32
CA PRO A 228 -21.06 -22.20 -7.46
C PRO A 228 -21.20 -21.00 -8.40
N THR A 229 -20.80 -19.81 -7.95
CA THR A 229 -20.78 -18.56 -8.72
C THR A 229 -19.48 -17.83 -8.40
N PRO A 230 -18.76 -17.32 -9.40
CA PRO A 230 -17.55 -16.55 -9.15
C PRO A 230 -17.81 -15.34 -8.26
N ALA A 231 -17.07 -15.21 -7.16
CA ALA A 231 -17.05 -14.02 -6.33
C ALA A 231 -16.16 -12.95 -6.97
N LYS A 232 -14.84 -13.15 -6.97
CA LYS A 232 -13.84 -12.28 -7.63
C LYS A 232 -13.92 -10.81 -7.23
N ASP A 233 -14.31 -10.57 -5.98
CA ASP A 233 -14.51 -9.26 -5.37
C ASP A 233 -13.53 -9.02 -4.23
N LEU A 234 -13.38 -7.74 -3.88
CA LEU A 234 -12.58 -7.29 -2.76
C LEU A 234 -13.44 -7.02 -1.53
N HIS A 235 -12.93 -7.43 -0.39
CA HIS A 235 -13.54 -7.28 0.92
C HIS A 235 -12.56 -6.65 1.90
N ILE A 236 -13.07 -6.08 2.99
CA ILE A 236 -12.27 -5.62 4.11
C ILE A 236 -12.61 -6.42 5.36
N VAL A 237 -11.57 -6.82 6.10
CA VAL A 237 -11.69 -7.35 7.44
C VAL A 237 -10.86 -6.49 8.39
N TRP A 238 -11.35 -6.33 9.61
CA TRP A 238 -10.69 -5.53 10.63
C TRP A 238 -10.11 -6.41 11.72
N SER A 239 -8.95 -6.03 12.21
CA SER A 239 -8.36 -6.69 13.37
C SER A 239 -9.00 -6.19 14.67
N LEU A 240 -9.25 -7.12 15.59
CA LEU A 240 -9.78 -6.82 16.91
C LEU A 240 -8.71 -6.36 17.91
N LYS A 241 -7.42 -6.67 17.66
CA LYS A 241 -6.35 -6.37 18.61
C LYS A 241 -5.07 -5.83 17.97
N GLY A 242 -4.46 -6.56 17.08
CA GLY A 242 -3.12 -6.27 16.54
C GLY A 242 -2.99 -6.63 15.06
N VAL A 243 -1.79 -6.55 14.54
CA VAL A 243 -1.50 -6.79 13.11
C VAL A 243 -2.01 -8.16 12.65
N ASP A 244 -1.93 -9.18 13.49
CA ASP A 244 -2.24 -10.57 13.18
C ASP A 244 -3.62 -11.03 13.71
N GLY A 245 -4.50 -10.09 13.96
CA GLY A 245 -5.86 -10.38 14.40
C GLY A 245 -6.00 -10.48 15.93
N PRO A 246 -6.97 -11.24 16.46
CA PRO A 246 -7.98 -11.96 15.69
C PRO A 246 -8.81 -11.03 14.78
N TRP A 247 -9.26 -11.59 13.65
CA TRP A 247 -9.99 -10.86 12.63
C TRP A 247 -11.50 -10.89 12.86
N GLU A 248 -12.17 -9.79 12.58
CA GLU A 248 -13.63 -9.73 12.52
C GLU A 248 -14.16 -10.63 11.38
N LYS A 249 -15.48 -10.85 11.37
CA LYS A 249 -16.13 -11.46 10.21
C LYS A 249 -15.89 -10.58 8.98
N VAL A 250 -15.64 -11.21 7.84
CA VAL A 250 -15.47 -10.50 6.56
C VAL A 250 -16.70 -9.62 6.28
N GLY A 251 -16.42 -8.36 5.92
CA GLY A 251 -17.43 -7.40 5.49
C GLY A 251 -18.01 -7.75 4.10
N PRO A 252 -19.03 -7.00 3.64
CA PRO A 252 -19.52 -7.12 2.28
C PRO A 252 -18.43 -6.77 1.27
N ALA A 253 -18.59 -7.26 0.03
CA ALA A 253 -17.76 -6.80 -1.07
C ALA A 253 -17.97 -5.30 -1.29
N PHE A 254 -16.88 -4.59 -1.58
CA PHE A 254 -16.92 -3.18 -1.94
C PHE A 254 -16.61 -2.93 -3.42
N THR A 255 -16.21 -3.98 -4.15
CA THR A 255 -16.17 -4.01 -5.62
C THR A 255 -17.37 -4.79 -6.15
N ASN A 256 -17.59 -4.77 -7.46
CA ASN A 256 -18.71 -5.45 -8.10
C ASN A 256 -18.19 -6.34 -9.25
N ASN A 257 -18.20 -7.66 -9.05
CA ASN A 257 -17.75 -8.64 -10.04
C ASN A 257 -18.57 -8.63 -11.35
N GLN A 258 -19.77 -8.08 -11.34
CA GLN A 258 -20.57 -7.88 -12.56
C GLN A 258 -19.97 -6.80 -13.44
N ASP A 259 -19.32 -5.80 -12.84
CA ASP A 259 -18.62 -4.75 -13.56
C ASP A 259 -17.26 -5.23 -14.06
N ALA A 260 -16.44 -5.77 -13.16
CA ALA A 260 -15.14 -6.36 -13.47
C ALA A 260 -14.64 -7.23 -12.31
N TRP A 261 -13.89 -8.27 -12.61
CA TRP A 261 -13.18 -9.05 -11.58
C TRP A 261 -12.00 -8.23 -11.05
N ALA A 262 -11.96 -8.06 -9.74
CA ALA A 262 -10.97 -7.24 -9.06
C ALA A 262 -9.89 -8.11 -8.39
N GLU A 263 -8.63 -7.69 -8.48
CA GLU A 263 -7.50 -8.29 -7.77
C GLU A 263 -6.46 -7.22 -7.40
N GLY A 264 -5.43 -7.62 -6.66
CA GLY A 264 -4.28 -6.77 -6.39
C GLY A 264 -4.61 -5.42 -5.75
N PRO A 265 -5.30 -5.40 -4.60
CA PRO A 265 -5.65 -4.14 -3.97
C PRO A 265 -4.42 -3.39 -3.48
N ALA A 266 -4.42 -2.06 -3.65
CA ALA A 266 -3.46 -1.15 -3.02
C ALA A 266 -4.22 -0.01 -2.35
N VAL A 267 -3.96 0.23 -1.07
CA VAL A 267 -4.65 1.24 -0.28
C VAL A 267 -3.66 2.35 0.09
N ILE A 268 -4.00 3.58 -0.23
CA ILE A 268 -3.14 4.73 0.08
C ILE A 268 -3.96 5.89 0.66
N ARG A 269 -3.43 6.53 1.69
CA ARG A 269 -4.03 7.75 2.25
C ARG A 269 -3.58 8.97 1.45
N VAL A 270 -4.54 9.77 1.04
CA VAL A 270 -4.31 11.03 0.31
C VAL A 270 -5.09 12.13 1.03
N ASN A 271 -4.38 12.95 1.80
CA ASN A 271 -4.99 13.99 2.66
C ASN A 271 -6.00 13.40 3.66
N ASP A 272 -7.28 13.74 3.52
CA ASP A 272 -8.39 13.32 4.38
C ASP A 272 -9.18 12.12 3.87
N ARG A 273 -8.74 11.52 2.74
CA ARG A 273 -9.39 10.37 2.12
C ARG A 273 -8.41 9.21 1.88
N TRP A 274 -8.95 8.07 1.58
CA TRP A 274 -8.23 6.87 1.15
C TRP A 274 -8.59 6.56 -0.29
N LEU A 275 -7.59 6.15 -1.05
CA LEU A 275 -7.79 5.59 -2.38
C LEU A 275 -7.49 4.11 -2.33
N VAL A 276 -8.36 3.31 -2.95
CA VAL A 276 -8.22 1.87 -3.10
C VAL A 276 -8.14 1.56 -4.58
N TYR A 277 -6.97 1.14 -5.03
CA TYR A 277 -6.69 0.72 -6.39
C TYR A 277 -6.82 -0.78 -6.53
N PHE A 278 -7.18 -1.27 -7.71
CA PHE A 278 -7.23 -2.71 -8.01
C PHE A 278 -7.14 -2.98 -9.51
N ASP A 279 -6.52 -4.12 -9.86
CA ASP A 279 -6.42 -4.62 -11.24
C ASP A 279 -7.75 -5.23 -11.67
N GLN A 280 -8.29 -4.77 -12.79
CA GLN A 280 -9.53 -5.30 -13.40
C GLN A 280 -9.17 -6.35 -14.46
N TYR A 281 -8.55 -7.44 -14.04
CA TYR A 281 -7.80 -8.38 -14.87
C TYR A 281 -8.59 -9.11 -15.95
N ASN A 282 -9.91 -9.25 -15.82
CA ASN A 282 -10.76 -9.87 -16.84
C ASN A 282 -11.22 -8.91 -17.95
N LYS A 283 -11.11 -7.60 -17.73
CA LYS A 283 -11.47 -6.56 -18.72
C LYS A 283 -10.25 -5.76 -19.18
N GLY A 284 -9.15 -5.88 -18.47
CA GLY A 284 -7.96 -5.05 -18.63
C GLY A 284 -8.14 -3.65 -18.03
N GLY A 285 -7.06 -3.08 -17.50
CA GLY A 285 -7.04 -1.78 -16.86
C GLY A 285 -7.11 -1.84 -15.35
N TYR A 286 -7.31 -0.68 -14.74
CA TYR A 286 -7.30 -0.51 -13.30
C TYR A 286 -8.55 0.22 -12.84
N GLY A 287 -9.11 -0.19 -11.71
CA GLY A 287 -10.15 0.51 -10.99
C GLY A 287 -9.55 1.30 -9.82
N ALA A 288 -10.23 2.39 -9.46
CA ALA A 288 -9.91 3.13 -8.26
C ALA A 288 -11.20 3.61 -7.57
N LEU A 289 -11.22 3.47 -6.26
CA LEU A 289 -12.31 3.94 -5.41
C LEU A 289 -11.74 4.91 -4.37
N GLU A 290 -12.54 5.91 -3.99
CA GLU A 290 -12.24 6.72 -2.81
C GLU A 290 -13.18 6.38 -1.67
N THR A 291 -12.67 6.50 -0.45
CA THR A 291 -13.44 6.35 0.79
C THR A 291 -12.84 7.20 1.90
N ARG A 292 -13.64 7.52 2.91
CA ARG A 292 -13.17 8.18 4.15
C ARG A 292 -13.32 7.30 5.37
N ASP A 293 -14.20 6.31 5.29
CA ASP A 293 -14.68 5.51 6.42
C ASP A 293 -14.60 3.99 6.18
N PHE A 294 -14.18 3.56 4.97
CA PHE A 294 -14.21 2.17 4.53
C PHE A 294 -15.59 1.49 4.63
N GLN A 295 -16.66 2.28 4.62
CA GLN A 295 -18.04 1.82 4.56
C GLN A 295 -18.71 2.27 3.28
N SER A 296 -18.38 3.48 2.82
CA SER A 296 -18.90 4.08 1.58
C SER A 296 -17.76 4.28 0.61
N PHE A 297 -17.96 3.82 -0.63
CA PHE A 297 -16.95 3.90 -1.69
C PHE A 297 -17.53 4.62 -2.90
N ALA A 298 -16.76 5.52 -3.49
CA ALA A 298 -17.10 6.20 -4.73
C ALA A 298 -16.02 5.92 -5.78
N ARG A 299 -16.45 5.61 -7.01
CA ARG A 299 -15.51 5.42 -8.13
C ARG A 299 -14.86 6.74 -8.50
N ILE A 300 -13.56 6.71 -8.78
CA ILE A 300 -12.80 7.83 -9.32
C ILE A 300 -12.11 7.43 -10.62
N GLU A 301 -11.94 8.41 -11.51
CA GLU A 301 -11.13 8.24 -12.70
C GLU A 301 -9.66 8.52 -12.38
N VAL A 302 -8.78 7.65 -12.88
CA VAL A 302 -7.33 7.74 -12.70
C VAL A 302 -6.63 7.62 -14.05
N SER A 303 -5.55 8.36 -14.21
CA SER A 303 -4.69 8.25 -15.39
C SER A 303 -3.45 7.46 -15.03
N LEU A 304 -3.31 6.27 -15.59
CA LEU A 304 -2.25 5.31 -15.28
C LEU A 304 -1.43 4.97 -16.53
N PRO A 305 -0.17 4.54 -16.37
CA PRO A 305 0.61 3.96 -17.45
C PRO A 305 -0.07 2.77 -18.12
N ALA A 306 0.14 2.59 -19.40
CA ALA A 306 -0.42 1.47 -20.15
C ALA A 306 0.16 0.12 -19.67
N GLY A 307 -0.69 -0.92 -19.65
CA GLY A 307 -0.28 -2.29 -19.32
C GLY A 307 0.11 -2.53 -17.86
N ILE A 308 -0.25 -1.60 -16.98
CA ILE A 308 -0.03 -1.76 -15.54
C ILE A 308 -0.83 -2.95 -15.00
N ARG A 309 -0.19 -3.76 -14.17
CA ARG A 309 -0.77 -4.89 -13.47
C ARG A 309 -0.46 -4.77 -11.98
N HIS A 310 -1.17 -5.54 -11.17
CA HIS A 310 -1.11 -5.65 -9.72
C HIS A 310 0.21 -5.14 -9.12
N GLY A 311 0.13 -4.17 -8.22
CA GLY A 311 1.26 -3.56 -7.52
C GLY A 311 0.79 -2.70 -6.36
N THR A 312 1.72 -1.99 -5.73
CA THR A 312 1.43 -1.24 -4.51
C THR A 312 1.84 0.23 -4.61
N ILE A 313 1.24 1.05 -3.77
CA ILE A 313 1.48 2.50 -3.75
C ILE A 313 2.07 2.88 -2.39
N VAL A 314 3.16 3.62 -2.41
CA VAL A 314 3.79 4.18 -1.22
C VAL A 314 3.87 5.70 -1.31
N ALA A 315 3.65 6.38 -0.17
CA ALA A 315 3.94 7.79 -0.06
C ALA A 315 5.45 8.00 0.11
N VAL A 316 6.00 8.99 -0.57
CA VAL A 316 7.39 9.38 -0.46
C VAL A 316 7.52 10.80 0.08
N ASP A 317 8.58 11.04 0.85
CA ASP A 317 8.88 12.37 1.36
C ASP A 317 9.26 13.34 0.23
N ALA A 318 9.21 14.63 0.55
CA ALA A 318 9.47 15.71 -0.39
C ALA A 318 10.85 15.61 -1.04
N GLN A 319 11.88 15.20 -0.32
CA GLN A 319 13.23 15.06 -0.86
C GLN A 319 13.33 13.91 -1.87
N THR A 320 12.72 12.78 -1.57
CA THR A 320 12.62 11.64 -2.50
C THR A 320 11.78 12.01 -3.72
N ALA A 321 10.64 12.68 -3.52
CA ALA A 321 9.77 13.15 -4.60
C ALA A 321 10.53 14.05 -5.58
N GLU A 322 11.29 15.02 -5.08
CA GLU A 322 12.08 15.95 -5.92
C GLU A 322 13.11 15.21 -6.77
N ARG A 323 13.82 14.26 -6.19
CA ARG A 323 14.77 13.41 -6.95
C ARG A 323 14.08 12.58 -8.03
N LEU A 324 12.91 12.04 -7.75
CA LEU A 324 12.14 11.23 -8.70
C LEU A 324 11.52 12.07 -9.82
N ARG A 325 11.16 13.33 -9.57
CA ARG A 325 10.66 14.26 -10.60
C ARG A 325 11.68 14.54 -11.70
N GLN A 326 12.97 14.42 -11.40
CA GLN A 326 14.08 14.63 -12.34
C GLN A 326 14.37 13.39 -13.20
N LYS A 327 13.69 12.29 -12.99
CA LYS A 327 13.86 10.99 -13.70
C LYS A 327 12.66 10.65 -14.57
#